data_b653be3669e122ba7ad5413bc3eeb023
#
_entry.id   b653be3669e122ba7ad5413bc3eeb023
#
_cell.length_a   1.000
_cell.length_b   1.000
_cell.length_c   1.000
_cell.angle_alpha   90.00
_cell.angle_beta   90.00
_cell.angle_gamma   90.00
#
_symmetry.space_group_name_H-M   'P 1'
#
loop_
_entity.id
_entity.type
_entity.pdbx_description
1 polymer ?
#
loop_
_entity_poly.entity_id
_entity_poly.type
_entity_poly.pdbx_seq_one_letter_code
_entity_poly.pdbx_strand_id
1 'polypeptide(L)'
;QIEIISSFANVVSSFLAIRTFVRQSEGFQKEIIFSFIKILELYDPYTQGHSEGVALLSSAIAEEICTDSEEVKKTYWTGLVHDIGKILVPSDILKKSGALSSDEYNIIQKHPQWGAEVLHSSEKLREIADLVLFHHERWDGTGYPIGLKGEEIPYISRIITIADALEAMTSDRPYRKGMGVDLAFKELEDGAGSQFDPVLVKKIMNLSVCREKILSIIRSKVHHGE
;
A
#
# COMPACT_ATOMS: atom_id res chain seq x y z
N GLN A 1 48.11 27.56 1.33
CA GLN A 1 47.70 26.26 0.76
C GLN A 1 47.15 25.32 1.85
N ILE A 2 47.79 25.21 3.03
CA ILE A 2 47.37 24.33 4.14
C ILE A 2 46.01 24.77 4.69
N GLU A 3 45.75 26.08 4.85
CA GLU A 3 44.47 26.62 5.33
C GLU A 3 43.32 26.33 4.37
N ILE A 4 43.54 26.41 3.06
CA ILE A 4 42.52 26.11 2.03
C ILE A 4 42.18 24.61 2.09
N ILE A 5 43.19 23.72 2.23
CA ILE A 5 42.95 22.28 2.35
C ILE A 5 42.20 21.95 3.64
N SER A 6 42.54 22.58 4.76
CA SER A 6 41.83 22.41 6.03
C SER A 6 40.39 22.89 5.97
N SER A 7 40.14 24.05 5.40
CA SER A 7 38.75 24.56 5.16
C SER A 7 37.93 23.64 4.29
N PHE A 8 38.50 23.11 3.20
CA PHE A 8 37.83 22.15 2.33
C PHE A 8 37.52 20.83 3.07
N ALA A 9 38.47 20.30 3.83
CA ALA A 9 38.25 19.09 4.61
C ALA A 9 37.14 19.26 5.65
N ASN A 10 37.06 20.42 6.31
CA ASN A 10 35.95 20.72 7.27
C ASN A 10 34.59 20.78 6.58
N VAL A 11 34.51 21.40 5.40
CA VAL A 11 33.25 21.46 4.63
C VAL A 11 32.80 20.06 4.21
N VAL A 12 33.72 19.23 3.71
CA VAL A 12 33.42 17.85 3.32
C VAL A 12 32.99 17.01 4.52
N SER A 13 33.69 17.14 5.66
CA SER A 13 33.33 16.42 6.89
C SER A 13 31.95 16.83 7.42
N SER A 14 31.63 18.12 7.40
CA SER A 14 30.30 18.61 7.79
C SER A 14 29.20 18.10 6.85
N PHE A 15 29.45 18.09 5.55
CA PHE A 15 28.52 17.54 4.56
C PHE A 15 28.27 16.03 4.79
N LEU A 16 29.34 15.25 5.04
CA LEU A 16 29.20 13.82 5.33
C LEU A 16 28.46 13.56 6.64
N ALA A 17 28.70 14.37 7.67
CA ALA A 17 28.00 14.29 8.95
C ALA A 17 26.49 14.59 8.78
N ILE A 18 26.15 15.64 8.04
CA ILE A 18 24.76 15.97 7.73
C ILE A 18 24.09 14.84 6.95
N ARG A 19 24.75 14.32 5.92
CA ARG A 19 24.23 13.20 5.12
C ARG A 19 23.98 11.94 5.97
N THR A 20 24.89 11.63 6.90
CA THR A 20 24.75 10.49 7.82
C THR A 20 23.57 10.72 8.78
N PHE A 21 23.46 11.91 9.35
CA PHE A 21 22.34 12.28 10.23
C PHE A 21 20.97 12.19 9.51
N VAL A 22 20.88 12.70 8.29
CA VAL A 22 19.65 12.60 7.48
C VAL A 22 19.27 11.14 7.24
N ARG A 23 20.23 10.29 6.82
CA ARG A 23 19.97 8.86 6.60
C ARG A 23 19.53 8.12 7.86
N GLN A 24 20.16 8.42 9.00
CA GLN A 24 19.76 7.84 10.29
C GLN A 24 18.36 8.29 10.71
N SER A 25 18.02 9.56 10.48
CA SER A 25 16.69 10.10 10.74
C SER A 25 15.63 9.45 9.86
N GLU A 26 15.89 9.24 8.57
CA GLU A 26 14.96 8.55 7.65
C GLU A 26 14.77 7.08 8.04
N GLY A 27 15.85 6.39 8.45
CA GLY A 27 15.78 5.01 8.95
C GLY A 27 14.89 4.90 10.18
N PHE A 28 15.10 5.77 11.16
CA PHE A 28 14.31 5.82 12.39
C PHE A 28 12.82 6.13 12.13
N GLN A 29 12.52 7.04 11.21
CA GLN A 29 11.14 7.32 10.81
C GLN A 29 10.45 6.11 10.21
N LYS A 30 11.15 5.35 9.36
CA LYS A 30 10.64 4.09 8.80
C LYS A 30 10.33 3.07 9.89
N GLU A 31 11.26 2.84 10.82
CA GLU A 31 11.07 1.90 11.93
C GLU A 31 9.86 2.25 12.79
N ILE A 32 9.62 3.55 13.06
CA ILE A 32 8.43 4.02 13.77
C ILE A 32 7.16 3.68 12.99
N ILE A 33 7.10 3.97 11.69
CA ILE A 33 5.93 3.67 10.86
C ILE A 33 5.67 2.16 10.83
N PHE A 34 6.70 1.35 10.62
CA PHE A 34 6.56 -0.11 10.68
C PHE A 34 6.04 -0.59 12.03
N SER A 35 6.48 0.01 13.14
CA SER A 35 5.99 -0.33 14.48
C SER A 35 4.49 0.01 14.63
N PHE A 36 4.03 1.14 14.09
CA PHE A 36 2.60 1.47 14.07
C PHE A 36 1.78 0.51 13.21
N ILE A 37 2.28 0.12 12.04
CA ILE A 37 1.62 -0.88 11.20
C ILE A 37 1.53 -2.22 11.94
N LYS A 38 2.58 -2.65 12.65
CA LYS A 38 2.53 -3.85 13.47
C LYS A 38 1.49 -3.77 14.59
N ILE A 39 1.33 -2.63 15.23
CA ILE A 39 0.27 -2.43 16.23
C ILE A 39 -1.11 -2.54 15.57
N LEU A 40 -1.31 -1.96 14.39
CA LEU A 40 -2.55 -2.08 13.64
C LEU A 40 -2.86 -3.55 13.28
N GLU A 41 -1.86 -4.29 12.79
CA GLU A 41 -2.00 -5.71 12.47
C GLU A 41 -2.33 -6.58 13.70
N LEU A 42 -1.85 -6.21 14.88
CA LEU A 42 -2.26 -6.86 16.15
C LEU A 42 -3.70 -6.53 16.54
N TYR A 43 -4.18 -5.36 16.15
CA TYR A 43 -5.56 -4.94 16.38
C TYR A 43 -6.53 -5.64 15.43
N ASP A 44 -6.17 -5.78 14.16
CA ASP A 44 -6.90 -6.53 13.13
C ASP A 44 -6.15 -7.83 12.77
N PRO A 45 -6.48 -8.98 13.40
CA PRO A 45 -5.74 -10.23 13.19
C PRO A 45 -5.84 -10.79 11.76
N TYR A 46 -6.70 -10.21 10.91
CA TYR A 46 -6.84 -10.61 9.50
C TYR A 46 -5.83 -9.92 8.57
N THR A 47 -5.05 -8.96 9.07
CA THR A 47 -4.15 -8.13 8.26
C THR A 47 -2.66 -8.36 8.56
N GLN A 48 -2.30 -9.43 9.27
CA GLN A 48 -0.89 -9.71 9.58
C GLN A 48 -0.06 -9.87 8.29
N GLY A 49 0.93 -8.97 8.11
CA GLY A 49 1.78 -8.91 6.91
C GLY A 49 1.08 -8.44 5.63
N HIS A 50 -0.21 -8.11 5.70
CA HIS A 50 -0.99 -7.61 4.57
C HIS A 50 -0.48 -6.26 4.08
N SER A 51 -0.36 -5.28 4.97
CA SER A 51 0.07 -3.92 4.62
C SER A 51 1.43 -3.91 3.91
N GLU A 52 2.40 -4.71 4.40
CA GLU A 52 3.70 -4.86 3.75
C GLU A 52 3.58 -5.54 2.38
N GLY A 53 2.72 -6.56 2.27
CA GLY A 53 2.45 -7.23 1.00
C GLY A 53 1.85 -6.31 -0.04
N VAL A 54 0.86 -5.50 0.33
CA VAL A 54 0.28 -4.49 -0.57
C VAL A 54 1.32 -3.45 -0.98
N ALA A 55 2.15 -2.97 -0.05
CA ALA A 55 3.23 -2.04 -0.35
C ALA A 55 4.24 -2.60 -1.36
N LEU A 56 4.68 -3.86 -1.18
CA LEU A 56 5.63 -4.51 -2.08
C LEU A 56 5.01 -4.77 -3.47
N LEU A 57 3.78 -5.28 -3.51
CA LEU A 57 3.07 -5.55 -4.78
C LEU A 57 2.80 -4.27 -5.55
N SER A 58 2.30 -3.23 -4.88
CA SER A 58 2.02 -1.94 -5.52
C SER A 58 3.29 -1.26 -6.03
N SER A 59 4.39 -1.31 -5.26
CA SER A 59 5.70 -0.81 -5.70
C SER A 59 6.22 -1.57 -6.91
N ALA A 60 6.13 -2.91 -6.91
CA ALA A 60 6.56 -3.73 -8.05
C ALA A 60 5.76 -3.43 -9.32
N ILE A 61 4.46 -3.17 -9.20
CA ILE A 61 3.62 -2.72 -10.31
C ILE A 61 4.08 -1.33 -10.78
N ALA A 62 4.25 -0.38 -9.85
CA ALA A 62 4.64 0.98 -10.17
C ALA A 62 6.01 1.07 -10.85
N GLU A 63 7.00 0.26 -10.44
CA GLU A 63 8.33 0.19 -11.05
C GLU A 63 8.29 -0.11 -12.56
N GLU A 64 7.30 -0.87 -13.02
CA GLU A 64 7.18 -1.27 -14.43
C GLU A 64 6.33 -0.30 -15.27
N ILE A 65 5.51 0.53 -14.62
CA ILE A 65 4.53 1.37 -15.33
C ILE A 65 4.69 2.87 -15.08
N CYS A 66 5.37 3.27 -14.00
CA CYS A 66 5.72 4.66 -13.70
C CYS A 66 7.17 4.95 -14.14
N THR A 67 7.42 6.16 -14.58
CA THR A 67 8.76 6.61 -15.01
C THR A 67 9.51 7.35 -13.90
N ASP A 68 8.80 7.81 -12.87
CA ASP A 68 9.36 8.59 -11.77
C ASP A 68 9.54 7.73 -10.51
N SER A 69 10.77 7.72 -9.98
CA SER A 69 11.10 7.01 -8.75
C SER A 69 10.38 7.55 -7.50
N GLU A 70 9.95 8.81 -7.49
CA GLU A 70 9.18 9.39 -6.40
C GLU A 70 7.74 8.87 -6.42
N GLU A 71 7.15 8.66 -7.60
CA GLU A 71 5.85 8.00 -7.72
C GLU A 71 5.89 6.55 -7.21
N VAL A 72 6.97 5.80 -7.51
CA VAL A 72 7.17 4.44 -6.99
C VAL A 72 7.23 4.44 -5.46
N LYS A 73 8.01 5.35 -4.87
CA LYS A 73 8.09 5.49 -3.41
C LYS A 73 6.75 5.89 -2.80
N LYS A 74 6.05 6.83 -3.42
CA LYS A 74 4.71 7.26 -2.99
C LYS A 74 3.73 6.11 -3.02
N THR A 75 3.77 5.29 -4.07
CA THR A 75 2.94 4.08 -4.22
C THR A 75 3.23 3.07 -3.10
N TYR A 76 4.52 2.81 -2.81
CA TYR A 76 4.92 1.94 -1.69
C TYR A 76 4.33 2.41 -0.36
N TRP A 77 4.52 3.71 -0.02
CA TRP A 77 4.02 4.27 1.23
C TRP A 77 2.50 4.28 1.30
N THR A 78 1.81 4.58 0.20
CA THR A 78 0.35 4.52 0.13
C THR A 78 -0.14 3.10 0.42
N GLY A 79 0.45 2.08 -0.22
CA GLY A 79 0.13 0.69 0.04
C GLY A 79 0.39 0.26 1.48
N LEU A 80 1.48 0.75 2.09
CA LEU A 80 1.83 0.41 3.47
C LEU A 80 0.80 0.94 4.50
N VAL A 81 0.23 2.13 4.26
CA VAL A 81 -0.64 2.81 5.22
C VAL A 81 -2.11 2.87 4.78
N HIS A 82 -2.49 2.21 3.66
CA HIS A 82 -3.84 2.33 3.10
C HIS A 82 -4.95 2.03 4.11
N ASP A 83 -4.72 1.08 4.97
CA ASP A 83 -5.66 0.57 5.97
C ASP A 83 -5.53 1.23 7.35
N ILE A 84 -4.70 2.26 7.53
CA ILE A 84 -4.43 2.85 8.86
C ILE A 84 -5.68 3.33 9.59
N GLY A 85 -6.73 3.70 8.87
CA GLY A 85 -8.01 4.12 9.43
C GLY A 85 -8.81 3.00 10.11
N LYS A 86 -8.46 1.73 9.90
CA LYS A 86 -9.08 0.58 10.58
C LYS A 86 -8.90 0.63 12.11
N ILE A 87 -7.91 1.36 12.60
CA ILE A 87 -7.73 1.57 14.05
C ILE A 87 -8.94 2.27 14.71
N LEU A 88 -9.73 3.01 13.93
CA LEU A 88 -10.94 3.68 14.40
C LEU A 88 -12.21 2.84 14.25
N VAL A 89 -12.13 1.67 13.61
CA VAL A 89 -13.25 0.71 13.53
C VAL A 89 -13.37 -0.02 14.87
N PRO A 90 -14.57 -0.15 15.45
CA PRO A 90 -14.77 -0.94 16.65
C PRO A 90 -14.26 -2.38 16.51
N SER A 91 -13.51 -2.84 17.50
CA SER A 91 -12.80 -4.12 17.47
C SER A 91 -13.75 -5.33 17.39
N ASP A 92 -14.96 -5.23 17.92
CA ASP A 92 -16.02 -6.23 17.82
C ASP A 92 -16.55 -6.39 16.38
N ILE A 93 -16.54 -5.32 15.61
CA ILE A 93 -16.89 -5.35 14.18
C ILE A 93 -15.74 -5.98 13.37
N LEU A 94 -14.48 -5.54 13.58
CA LEU A 94 -13.33 -6.08 12.87
C LEU A 94 -13.10 -7.57 13.13
N LYS A 95 -13.31 -8.02 14.36
CA LYS A 95 -13.07 -9.42 14.79
C LYS A 95 -14.28 -10.33 14.64
N LYS A 96 -15.37 -9.84 14.04
CA LYS A 96 -16.58 -10.63 13.88
C LYS A 96 -16.35 -11.81 12.94
N SER A 97 -16.60 -13.01 13.41
CA SER A 97 -16.42 -14.24 12.63
C SER A 97 -17.58 -14.56 11.68
N GLY A 98 -18.69 -13.82 11.78
CA GLY A 98 -19.89 -13.99 10.96
C GLY A 98 -20.07 -12.88 9.91
N ALA A 99 -21.15 -12.96 9.14
CA ALA A 99 -21.51 -11.90 8.20
C ALA A 99 -21.76 -10.56 8.93
N LEU A 100 -21.26 -9.49 8.36
CA LEU A 100 -21.52 -8.13 8.84
C LEU A 100 -22.96 -7.72 8.51
N SER A 101 -23.61 -7.00 9.42
CA SER A 101 -24.84 -6.28 9.10
C SER A 101 -24.54 -5.09 8.17
N SER A 102 -25.58 -4.53 7.55
CA SER A 102 -25.40 -3.33 6.71
C SER A 102 -24.80 -2.16 7.49
N ASP A 103 -25.20 -1.97 8.75
CA ASP A 103 -24.66 -0.89 9.60
C ASP A 103 -23.19 -1.12 9.95
N GLU A 104 -22.81 -2.35 10.30
CA GLU A 104 -21.41 -2.72 10.56
C GLU A 104 -20.54 -2.55 9.31
N TYR A 105 -21.06 -2.95 8.15
CA TYR A 105 -20.35 -2.74 6.88
C TYR A 105 -20.16 -1.26 6.56
N ASN A 106 -21.19 -0.43 6.77
CA ASN A 106 -21.11 1.03 6.61
C ASN A 106 -20.06 1.66 7.54
N ILE A 107 -19.84 1.08 8.73
CA ILE A 107 -18.77 1.54 9.66
C ILE A 107 -17.39 1.20 9.07
N ILE A 108 -17.20 -0.03 8.59
CA ILE A 108 -15.92 -0.42 7.96
C ILE A 108 -15.62 0.45 6.74
N GLN A 109 -16.62 0.76 5.92
CA GLN A 109 -16.42 1.61 4.74
C GLN A 109 -15.91 3.04 5.05
N LYS A 110 -15.90 3.45 6.31
CA LYS A 110 -15.34 4.76 6.72
C LYS A 110 -13.83 4.75 6.91
N HIS A 111 -13.17 3.58 6.98
CA HIS A 111 -11.75 3.55 7.25
C HIS A 111 -10.87 4.32 6.23
N PRO A 112 -11.20 4.42 4.91
CA PRO A 112 -10.39 5.24 4.02
C PRO A 112 -10.48 6.73 4.37
N GLN A 113 -11.66 7.21 4.75
CA GLN A 113 -11.84 8.60 5.21
C GLN A 113 -11.08 8.86 6.51
N TRP A 114 -11.23 7.97 7.50
CA TRP A 114 -10.51 8.09 8.78
C TRP A 114 -8.99 7.99 8.60
N GLY A 115 -8.52 7.11 7.70
CA GLY A 115 -7.11 7.01 7.35
C GLY A 115 -6.58 8.29 6.74
N ALA A 116 -7.31 8.86 5.79
CA ALA A 116 -6.99 10.14 5.19
C ALA A 116 -6.95 11.27 6.23
N GLU A 117 -7.92 11.36 7.13
CA GLU A 117 -7.96 12.37 8.22
C GLU A 117 -6.72 12.26 9.12
N VAL A 118 -6.34 11.04 9.52
CA VAL A 118 -5.13 10.80 10.34
C VAL A 118 -3.88 11.27 9.60
N LEU A 119 -3.73 10.93 8.33
CA LEU A 119 -2.55 11.26 7.53
C LEU A 119 -2.50 12.75 7.19
N HIS A 120 -3.63 13.42 6.97
CA HIS A 120 -3.71 14.87 6.73
C HIS A 120 -3.20 15.72 7.89
N SER A 121 -3.10 15.16 9.11
CA SER A 121 -2.49 15.85 10.25
C SER A 121 -1.02 16.21 10.02
N SER A 122 -0.35 15.56 9.05
CA SER A 122 1.03 15.84 8.65
C SER A 122 1.08 16.41 7.24
N GLU A 123 1.69 17.59 7.07
CA GLU A 123 1.86 18.20 5.75
C GLU A 123 2.61 17.30 4.76
N LYS A 124 3.59 16.55 5.23
CA LYS A 124 4.39 15.62 4.42
C LYS A 124 3.61 14.40 3.94
N LEU A 125 2.52 14.03 4.60
CA LEU A 125 1.70 12.87 4.27
C LEU A 125 0.41 13.24 3.52
N ARG A 126 0.17 14.53 3.25
CA ARG A 126 -1.06 15.00 2.63
C ARG A 126 -1.35 14.34 1.29
N GLU A 127 -0.35 14.23 0.41
CA GLU A 127 -0.53 13.56 -0.88
C GLU A 127 -0.84 12.07 -0.73
N ILE A 128 -0.25 11.40 0.26
CA ILE A 128 -0.54 10.00 0.56
C ILE A 128 -1.95 9.86 1.12
N ALA A 129 -2.39 10.81 1.96
CA ALA A 129 -3.74 10.84 2.53
C ALA A 129 -4.81 10.88 1.42
N ASP A 130 -4.62 11.74 0.42
CA ASP A 130 -5.53 11.84 -0.73
C ASP A 130 -5.59 10.53 -1.53
N LEU A 131 -4.47 9.81 -1.65
CA LEU A 131 -4.42 8.52 -2.33
C LEU A 131 -5.07 7.39 -1.52
N VAL A 132 -4.85 7.40 -0.20
CA VAL A 132 -5.48 6.44 0.73
C VAL A 132 -7.00 6.59 0.74
N LEU A 133 -7.51 7.81 0.62
CA LEU A 133 -8.95 8.06 0.58
C LEU A 133 -9.69 7.24 -0.48
N PHE A 134 -9.06 7.00 -1.63
CA PHE A 134 -9.71 6.44 -2.81
C PHE A 134 -9.32 4.99 -3.14
N HIS A 135 -8.63 4.26 -2.26
CA HIS A 135 -8.17 2.90 -2.56
C HIS A 135 -9.29 1.85 -2.66
N HIS A 136 -10.51 2.17 -2.22
CA HIS A 136 -11.70 1.36 -2.38
C HIS A 136 -12.69 1.89 -3.41
N GLU A 137 -12.28 2.91 -4.18
CA GLU A 137 -13.03 3.28 -5.37
C GLU A 137 -12.91 2.19 -6.44
N ARG A 138 -13.96 2.03 -7.22
CA ARG A 138 -14.05 1.03 -8.28
C ARG A 138 -14.13 1.72 -9.63
N TRP A 139 -13.52 1.12 -10.62
CA TRP A 139 -13.51 1.68 -11.98
C TRP A 139 -14.90 2.01 -12.53
N ASP A 140 -15.93 1.19 -12.18
CA ASP A 140 -17.31 1.36 -12.57
C ASP A 140 -18.08 2.46 -11.80
N GLY A 141 -17.48 3.05 -10.76
CA GLY A 141 -18.09 4.07 -9.90
C GLY A 141 -18.98 3.51 -8.80
N THR A 142 -19.00 2.20 -8.57
CA THR A 142 -19.76 1.56 -7.48
C THR A 142 -18.98 1.42 -6.18
N GLY A 143 -17.77 2.01 -6.13
CA GLY A 143 -16.90 2.00 -4.97
C GLY A 143 -17.28 3.02 -3.89
N TYR A 144 -16.40 3.20 -2.92
CA TYR A 144 -16.57 4.15 -1.83
C TYR A 144 -15.20 4.83 -1.53
N PRO A 145 -15.18 6.02 -0.91
CA PRO A 145 -16.29 6.68 -0.20
C PRO A 145 -17.14 7.64 -1.07
N ILE A 146 -16.70 7.98 -2.28
CA ILE A 146 -17.33 9.03 -3.11
C ILE A 146 -18.04 8.46 -4.32
N GLY A 147 -17.60 7.32 -4.85
CA GLY A 147 -18.09 6.72 -6.08
C GLY A 147 -17.44 7.35 -7.33
N LEU A 148 -16.14 7.67 -7.27
CA LEU A 148 -15.38 8.12 -8.41
C LEU A 148 -15.33 7.05 -9.50
N LYS A 149 -15.34 7.46 -10.77
CA LYS A 149 -15.43 6.54 -11.89
C LYS A 149 -14.24 6.72 -12.85
N GLY A 150 -13.68 5.60 -13.29
CA GLY A 150 -12.66 5.60 -14.33
C GLY A 150 -11.42 6.40 -13.94
N GLU A 151 -11.03 7.35 -14.76
CA GLU A 151 -9.83 8.17 -14.57
C GLU A 151 -9.99 9.28 -13.52
N GLU A 152 -11.19 9.51 -12.98
CA GLU A 152 -11.39 10.38 -11.82
C GLU A 152 -10.69 9.81 -10.58
N ILE A 153 -10.50 8.48 -10.52
CA ILE A 153 -9.75 7.82 -9.46
C ILE A 153 -8.26 8.10 -9.65
N PRO A 154 -7.54 8.61 -8.65
CA PRO A 154 -6.10 8.85 -8.76
C PRO A 154 -5.33 7.60 -9.20
N TYR A 155 -4.36 7.78 -10.10
CA TYR A 155 -3.65 6.66 -10.73
C TYR A 155 -3.02 5.68 -9.73
N ILE A 156 -2.36 6.22 -8.69
CA ILE A 156 -1.76 5.41 -7.63
C ILE A 156 -2.84 4.66 -6.85
N SER A 157 -3.98 5.27 -6.55
CA SER A 157 -5.09 4.57 -5.86
C SER A 157 -5.59 3.37 -6.67
N ARG A 158 -5.67 3.47 -8.01
CA ARG A 158 -6.00 2.35 -8.90
C ARG A 158 -4.96 1.22 -8.82
N ILE A 159 -3.67 1.55 -8.68
CA ILE A 159 -2.60 0.56 -8.45
C ILE A 159 -2.79 -0.13 -7.10
N ILE A 160 -3.06 0.64 -6.04
CA ILE A 160 -3.29 0.09 -4.69
C ILE A 160 -4.49 -0.87 -4.69
N THR A 161 -5.61 -0.51 -5.34
CA THR A 161 -6.80 -1.39 -5.46
C THR A 161 -6.44 -2.75 -6.08
N ILE A 162 -5.60 -2.79 -7.10
CA ILE A 162 -5.14 -4.05 -7.73
C ILE A 162 -4.21 -4.82 -6.79
N ALA A 163 -3.24 -4.15 -6.16
CA ALA A 163 -2.28 -4.78 -5.26
C ALA A 163 -2.95 -5.36 -4.01
N ASP A 164 -3.91 -4.62 -3.42
CA ASP A 164 -4.72 -5.07 -2.29
C ASP A 164 -5.53 -6.32 -2.65
N ALA A 165 -6.22 -6.30 -3.78
CA ALA A 165 -6.97 -7.47 -4.25
C ALA A 165 -6.06 -8.69 -4.48
N LEU A 166 -4.91 -8.53 -5.12
CA LEU A 166 -3.93 -9.59 -5.33
C LEU A 166 -3.42 -10.17 -4.01
N GLU A 167 -3.02 -9.31 -3.08
CA GLU A 167 -2.57 -9.72 -1.76
C GLU A 167 -3.67 -10.47 -1.02
N ALA A 168 -4.88 -9.90 -0.98
CA ALA A 168 -6.01 -10.51 -0.31
C ALA A 168 -6.42 -11.88 -0.91
N MET A 169 -6.29 -12.06 -2.22
CA MET A 169 -6.60 -13.32 -2.88
C MET A 169 -5.53 -14.39 -2.64
N THR A 170 -4.26 -14.01 -2.61
CA THR A 170 -3.13 -14.96 -2.59
C THR A 170 -2.59 -15.28 -1.21
N SER A 171 -2.89 -14.49 -0.19
CA SER A 171 -2.46 -14.70 1.19
C SER A 171 -3.40 -15.64 1.95
N ASP A 172 -2.81 -16.48 2.81
CA ASP A 172 -3.57 -17.30 3.76
C ASP A 172 -4.21 -16.38 4.82
N ARG A 173 -5.46 -16.69 5.16
CA ARG A 173 -6.18 -16.01 6.24
C ARG A 173 -6.68 -17.07 7.24
N PRO A 174 -6.96 -16.72 8.51
CA PRO A 174 -7.29 -17.68 9.55
C PRO A 174 -8.43 -18.67 9.19
N TYR A 175 -9.31 -18.27 8.27
CA TYR A 175 -10.47 -19.06 7.84
C TYR A 175 -10.43 -19.49 6.37
N ARG A 176 -9.37 -19.13 5.61
CA ARG A 176 -9.27 -19.44 4.17
C ARG A 176 -7.82 -19.49 3.73
N LYS A 177 -7.45 -20.54 3.00
CA LYS A 177 -6.18 -20.56 2.25
C LYS A 177 -6.22 -19.59 1.08
N GLY A 178 -5.08 -19.00 0.79
CA GLY A 178 -4.88 -18.18 -0.40
C GLY A 178 -5.16 -19.00 -1.66
N MET A 179 -5.72 -18.35 -2.67
CA MET A 179 -5.90 -18.98 -3.97
C MET A 179 -4.58 -19.02 -4.75
N GLY A 180 -4.49 -19.96 -5.70
CA GLY A 180 -3.34 -20.03 -6.60
C GLY A 180 -3.20 -18.75 -7.44
N VAL A 181 -1.96 -18.35 -7.69
CA VAL A 181 -1.65 -17.07 -8.35
C VAL A 181 -2.27 -16.95 -9.74
N ASP A 182 -2.34 -18.05 -10.51
CA ASP A 182 -2.96 -18.02 -11.84
C ASP A 182 -4.47 -17.72 -11.76
N LEU A 183 -5.13 -18.22 -10.70
CA LEU A 183 -6.54 -17.89 -10.46
C LEU A 183 -6.72 -16.44 -10.04
N ALA A 184 -5.83 -15.92 -9.19
CA ALA A 184 -5.85 -14.49 -8.80
C ALA A 184 -5.65 -13.56 -10.00
N PHE A 185 -4.77 -13.89 -10.92
CA PHE A 185 -4.62 -13.13 -12.17
C PHE A 185 -5.87 -13.21 -13.04
N LYS A 186 -6.54 -14.36 -13.10
CA LYS A 186 -7.80 -14.49 -13.82
C LYS A 186 -8.89 -13.61 -13.19
N GLU A 187 -9.00 -13.57 -11.87
CA GLU A 187 -9.95 -12.69 -11.17
C GLU A 187 -9.68 -11.21 -11.47
N LEU A 188 -8.39 -10.80 -11.64
CA LEU A 188 -8.08 -9.44 -12.09
C LEU A 188 -8.56 -9.17 -13.51
N GLU A 189 -8.38 -10.12 -14.43
CA GLU A 189 -8.86 -10.00 -15.82
C GLU A 189 -10.40 -9.92 -15.86
N ASP A 190 -11.09 -10.78 -15.12
CA ASP A 190 -12.54 -10.80 -15.05
C ASP A 190 -13.12 -9.54 -14.41
N GLY A 191 -12.38 -8.90 -13.48
CA GLY A 191 -12.72 -7.63 -12.84
C GLY A 191 -12.34 -6.37 -13.63
N ALA A 192 -11.62 -6.51 -14.76
CA ALA A 192 -11.18 -5.38 -15.56
C ALA A 192 -12.36 -4.62 -16.17
N GLY A 193 -12.38 -3.29 -16.00
CA GLY A 193 -13.49 -2.42 -16.47
C GLY A 193 -14.67 -2.34 -15.50
N SER A 194 -14.69 -3.16 -14.44
CA SER A 194 -15.66 -3.07 -13.34
C SER A 194 -14.97 -2.63 -12.04
N GLN A 195 -14.25 -3.50 -11.39
CA GLN A 195 -13.50 -3.18 -10.17
C GLN A 195 -12.17 -2.48 -10.51
N PHE A 196 -11.46 -2.97 -11.52
CA PHE A 196 -10.10 -2.57 -11.82
C PHE A 196 -10.00 -1.75 -13.12
N ASP A 197 -9.00 -0.87 -13.17
CA ASP A 197 -8.62 -0.17 -14.39
C ASP A 197 -8.19 -1.19 -15.47
N PRO A 198 -8.92 -1.28 -16.60
CA PRO A 198 -8.64 -2.28 -17.63
C PRO A 198 -7.29 -2.06 -18.33
N VAL A 199 -6.81 -0.81 -18.38
CA VAL A 199 -5.51 -0.48 -18.98
C VAL A 199 -4.38 -0.96 -18.07
N LEU A 200 -4.51 -0.75 -16.75
CA LEU A 200 -3.54 -1.25 -15.77
C LEU A 200 -3.49 -2.77 -15.74
N VAL A 201 -4.64 -3.43 -15.67
CA VAL A 201 -4.70 -4.89 -15.69
C VAL A 201 -4.01 -5.42 -16.95
N LYS A 202 -4.33 -4.90 -18.12
CA LYS A 202 -3.69 -5.30 -19.39
C LYS A 202 -2.17 -5.10 -19.38
N LYS A 203 -1.68 -4.00 -18.80
CA LYS A 203 -0.23 -3.75 -18.66
C LYS A 203 0.41 -4.81 -17.77
N ILE A 204 -0.16 -5.08 -16.59
CA ILE A 204 0.35 -6.08 -15.64
C ILE A 204 0.41 -7.47 -16.28
N MET A 205 -0.63 -7.86 -17.01
CA MET A 205 -0.71 -9.17 -17.67
C MET A 205 0.30 -9.34 -18.80
N ASN A 206 0.61 -8.26 -19.54
CA ASN A 206 1.50 -8.30 -20.71
C ASN A 206 2.99 -8.11 -20.37
N LEU A 207 3.32 -7.53 -19.20
CA LEU A 207 4.70 -7.32 -18.78
C LEU A 207 5.20 -8.55 -18.01
N SER A 208 5.97 -9.42 -18.68
CA SER A 208 6.53 -10.63 -18.05
C SER A 208 7.35 -10.32 -16.79
N VAL A 209 8.13 -9.23 -16.80
CA VAL A 209 8.94 -8.79 -15.67
C VAL A 209 8.07 -8.40 -14.48
N CYS A 210 6.98 -7.66 -14.72
CA CYS A 210 6.01 -7.31 -13.66
C CYS A 210 5.42 -8.57 -13.04
N ARG A 211 4.95 -9.50 -13.88
CA ARG A 211 4.39 -10.77 -13.42
C ARG A 211 5.38 -11.59 -12.61
N GLU A 212 6.63 -11.70 -13.04
CA GLU A 212 7.68 -12.42 -12.32
C GLU A 212 8.00 -11.80 -10.97
N LYS A 213 8.08 -10.46 -10.87
CA LYS A 213 8.24 -9.74 -9.61
C LYS A 213 7.08 -10.02 -8.64
N ILE A 214 5.85 -9.91 -9.11
CA ILE A 214 4.64 -10.23 -8.33
C ILE A 214 4.69 -11.66 -7.82
N LEU A 215 5.00 -12.63 -8.69
CA LEU A 215 5.15 -14.05 -8.33
C LEU A 215 6.23 -14.26 -7.26
N SER A 216 7.37 -13.58 -7.38
CA SER A 216 8.46 -13.64 -6.41
C SER A 216 8.03 -13.14 -5.03
N ILE A 217 7.32 -12.00 -4.97
CA ILE A 217 6.81 -11.42 -3.72
C ILE A 217 5.79 -12.36 -3.06
N ILE A 218 4.84 -12.89 -3.81
CA ILE A 218 3.83 -13.81 -3.28
C ILE A 218 4.48 -15.08 -2.72
N ARG A 219 5.44 -15.68 -3.45
CA ARG A 219 6.15 -16.90 -3.00
C ARG A 219 7.00 -16.68 -1.76
N SER A 220 7.67 -15.53 -1.63
CA SER A 220 8.48 -15.22 -0.45
C SER A 220 7.64 -15.12 0.83
N LYS A 221 6.41 -14.67 0.75
CA LYS A 221 5.48 -14.60 1.89
C LYS A 221 5.03 -15.99 2.37
N VAL A 222 4.80 -16.92 1.45
CA VAL A 222 4.39 -18.29 1.80
C VAL A 222 5.45 -19.02 2.64
N HIS A 223 6.74 -18.70 2.46
CA HIS A 223 7.84 -19.34 3.18
C HIS A 223 8.16 -18.72 4.55
N HIS A 224 7.57 -17.58 4.90
CA HIS A 224 7.76 -16.93 6.21
C HIS A 224 6.61 -17.22 7.20
N GLY A 225 5.62 -18.01 6.79
CA GLY A 225 4.46 -18.42 7.58
C GLY A 225 4.58 -19.82 8.19
N GLU A 226 5.70 -20.52 7.97
CA GLU A 226 6.09 -21.78 8.65
C GLU A 226 7.12 -21.44 9.76
#